data_8dd5026734b6ad54eab673a19e1bd2cc
#
_entry.id   8dd5026734b6ad54eab673a19e1bd2cc
#
_cell.length_a   1.000
_cell.length_b   1.000
_cell.length_c   1.000
_cell.angle_alpha   90.00
_cell.angle_beta   90.00
_cell.angle_gamma   90.00
#
_symmetry.space_group_name_H-M   'P 1'
#
loop_
_entity.id
_entity.type
_entity.pdbx_description
1 polymer ?
#
loop_
_entity_poly.entity_id
_entity_poly.type
_entity_poly.pdbx_seq_one_letter_code
_entity_poly.pdbx_strand_id
1 'polypeptide(L)'
;MKVCIIQPYYSYDPNDLEKCFDGMIGLIDRCDETMDVIVLPEYCDIPVATENAEQFNASIEKYNKTVYRKVSETAKRCGAVVFANFGFKTENGWRNTTYAFDRNGEVVGKYFKAHPAPSEVRTAEQGGNGMDCTYSYSYEKPYTVDIDGVRYGFMTCYDFYMYEGFAALARQNVDVIIGCSHQRTDTHEALETIGKFLCYNTNAYLLRSSVSLGEGSAVCGCSMIVSPKGEMLVNMKNDVGMATLEIDPRDKYYKPAGFKGALKSHYEYIDEGRRPWLYRPGGPMMIPGEKYLPYPRICAHRGFSTIAPENSLPAFGAAVALGADEIEFDIWSTKDGELVSIHDPSLDRVSTGTGRIGDYTYEELLQFDFGSKHDEHFSGLKIVKFEEILRKFACTTIMNIHVKIWDEEQNPRRQGPAPDPQYEKIAELLRRYDCDHHCYTMTSSDRCHREFHEIAPDIVRCVGWDGNKDPLSMPRRAVEIGAEKIQLFKPYFDQSSVDMAKANGILCNVFWADDPDEACGFIDMGIDTILTNDYLRVANAVKAHLKNR
;
A
#
# COMPACT_ATOMS: atom_id res chain seq x y z
N MET A 1 14.57 15.83 -28.48
CA MET A 1 15.63 15.88 -27.46
C MET A 1 16.49 14.64 -27.56
N LYS A 2 17.80 14.80 -27.36
CA LYS A 2 18.76 13.68 -27.40
C LYS A 2 18.88 13.09 -25.98
N VAL A 3 18.47 11.84 -25.82
CA VAL A 3 18.51 11.12 -24.55
C VAL A 3 19.70 10.16 -24.53
N CYS A 4 20.26 9.92 -23.34
CA CYS A 4 21.37 9.01 -23.10
C CYS A 4 21.01 8.08 -21.93
N ILE A 5 21.20 6.77 -22.12
CA ILE A 5 21.12 5.76 -21.08
C ILE A 5 22.50 5.15 -20.84
N ILE A 6 22.88 4.94 -19.59
CA ILE A 6 24.19 4.45 -19.18
C ILE A 6 24.07 3.06 -18.59
N GLN A 7 24.89 2.10 -19.07
CA GLN A 7 24.95 0.73 -18.57
C GLN A 7 26.38 0.40 -18.13
N PRO A 8 26.75 0.62 -16.85
CA PRO A 8 28.06 0.26 -16.35
C PRO A 8 28.16 -1.25 -16.09
N TYR A 9 29.40 -1.73 -16.02
CA TYR A 9 29.69 -3.07 -15.55
C TYR A 9 29.42 -3.19 -14.04
N TYR A 10 28.87 -4.32 -13.63
CA TYR A 10 28.61 -4.67 -12.23
C TYR A 10 29.12 -6.08 -11.95
N SER A 11 29.78 -6.27 -10.80
CA SER A 11 30.38 -7.54 -10.42
C SER A 11 29.79 -8.09 -9.13
N TYR A 12 29.77 -9.43 -9.04
CA TYR A 12 29.51 -10.12 -7.78
C TYR A 12 30.77 -10.30 -6.93
N ASP A 13 31.98 -10.04 -7.51
CA ASP A 13 33.24 -10.08 -6.77
C ASP A 13 33.52 -8.73 -6.09
N PRO A 14 33.61 -8.68 -4.75
CA PRO A 14 33.93 -7.44 -4.03
C PRO A 14 35.28 -6.83 -4.42
N ASN A 15 36.22 -7.61 -4.95
CA ASN A 15 37.52 -7.12 -5.42
C ASN A 15 37.41 -6.23 -6.67
N ASP A 16 36.32 -6.33 -7.42
CA ASP A 16 36.06 -5.47 -8.57
C ASP A 16 35.49 -4.08 -8.19
N LEU A 17 35.39 -3.74 -6.91
CA LEU A 17 34.71 -2.54 -6.42
C LEU A 17 35.21 -1.25 -7.09
N GLU A 18 36.51 -1.00 -7.09
CA GLU A 18 37.08 0.22 -7.68
C GLU A 18 36.94 0.20 -9.22
N LYS A 19 37.18 -0.94 -9.84
CA LYS A 19 36.98 -1.11 -11.29
C LYS A 19 35.56 -0.81 -11.73
N CYS A 20 34.55 -1.28 -11.00
CA CYS A 20 33.15 -1.03 -11.31
C CYS A 20 32.79 0.45 -11.09
N PHE A 21 33.22 1.03 -9.96
CA PHE A 21 32.96 2.42 -9.64
C PHE A 21 33.63 3.38 -10.63
N ASP A 22 34.94 3.22 -10.87
CA ASP A 22 35.70 4.05 -11.82
C ASP A 22 35.19 3.87 -13.24
N GLY A 23 34.78 2.66 -13.61
CA GLY A 23 34.16 2.38 -14.91
C GLY A 23 32.86 3.17 -15.09
N MET A 24 31.99 3.20 -14.09
CA MET A 24 30.76 4.00 -14.10
C MET A 24 31.08 5.51 -14.18
N ILE A 25 32.00 6.00 -13.34
CA ILE A 25 32.43 7.40 -13.35
C ILE A 25 33.00 7.78 -14.74
N GLY A 26 33.79 6.89 -15.34
CA GLY A 26 34.34 7.10 -16.69
C GLY A 26 33.27 7.19 -17.77
N LEU A 27 32.14 6.47 -17.64
CA LEU A 27 31.00 6.61 -18.55
C LEU A 27 30.31 7.97 -18.36
N ILE A 28 30.12 8.41 -17.10
CA ILE A 28 29.56 9.73 -16.77
C ILE A 28 30.44 10.86 -17.34
N ASP A 29 31.77 10.70 -17.29
CA ASP A 29 32.71 11.68 -17.84
C ASP A 29 32.64 11.82 -19.35
N ARG A 30 32.21 10.79 -20.06
CA ARG A 30 32.03 10.79 -21.52
C ARG A 30 30.73 11.44 -21.99
N CYS A 31 29.82 11.78 -21.09
CA CYS A 31 28.65 12.58 -21.42
C CYS A 31 29.05 13.98 -21.83
N ASP A 32 28.37 14.56 -22.82
CA ASP A 32 28.70 15.85 -23.42
C ASP A 32 27.46 16.74 -23.61
N GLU A 33 27.69 17.96 -24.10
CA GLU A 33 26.66 18.99 -24.30
C GLU A 33 25.66 18.68 -25.42
N THR A 34 25.86 17.60 -26.17
CA THR A 34 24.87 17.16 -27.16
C THR A 34 23.70 16.41 -26.56
N MET A 35 23.78 16.04 -25.27
CA MET A 35 22.79 15.26 -24.56
C MET A 35 21.85 16.18 -23.78
N ASP A 36 20.53 16.00 -23.97
CA ASP A 36 19.50 16.76 -23.22
C ASP A 36 19.10 16.07 -21.92
N VAL A 37 19.06 14.74 -21.93
CA VAL A 37 18.68 13.91 -20.79
C VAL A 37 19.66 12.74 -20.65
N ILE A 38 20.12 12.49 -19.41
CA ILE A 38 21.04 11.39 -19.07
C ILE A 38 20.40 10.59 -17.95
N VAL A 39 20.35 9.25 -18.08
CA VAL A 39 19.79 8.34 -17.09
C VAL A 39 20.84 7.33 -16.63
N LEU A 40 21.04 7.24 -15.31
CA LEU A 40 21.93 6.28 -14.66
C LEU A 40 21.13 5.13 -14.03
N PRO A 41 21.77 3.97 -13.75
CA PRO A 41 21.10 2.84 -13.13
C PRO A 41 20.71 3.08 -11.66
N GLU A 42 20.03 2.09 -11.07
CA GLU A 42 19.79 2.01 -9.63
C GLU A 42 21.11 1.81 -8.86
N TYR A 43 21.19 2.36 -7.65
CA TYR A 43 22.33 2.18 -6.73
C TYR A 43 23.71 2.55 -7.31
N CYS A 44 23.83 3.75 -7.87
CA CYS A 44 25.13 4.26 -8.34
C CYS A 44 26.22 4.34 -7.23
N ASP A 45 25.82 4.32 -5.96
CA ASP A 45 26.69 4.29 -4.78
C ASP A 45 26.95 2.86 -4.24
N ILE A 46 26.49 1.83 -4.96
CA ILE A 46 26.74 0.40 -4.65
C ILE A 46 27.24 -0.30 -5.93
N PRO A 47 28.48 -0.08 -6.31
CA PRO A 47 29.01 -0.50 -7.62
C PRO A 47 29.25 -2.01 -7.77
N VAL A 48 29.24 -2.77 -6.65
CA VAL A 48 29.36 -4.23 -6.64
C VAL A 48 28.36 -4.86 -5.67
N ALA A 49 28.16 -6.18 -5.77
CA ALA A 49 27.33 -6.91 -4.83
C ALA A 49 27.90 -6.84 -3.40
N THR A 50 27.00 -6.75 -2.45
CA THR A 50 27.31 -6.75 -1.01
C THR A 50 26.73 -8.00 -0.37
N GLU A 51 27.42 -8.58 0.61
CA GLU A 51 27.03 -9.81 1.27
C GLU A 51 26.05 -9.59 2.44
N ASN A 52 26.06 -8.38 3.00
CA ASN A 52 25.27 -8.04 4.19
C ASN A 52 24.99 -6.54 4.28
N ALA A 53 24.14 -6.15 5.23
CA ALA A 53 23.72 -4.78 5.46
C ALA A 53 24.88 -3.84 5.83
N GLU A 54 25.91 -4.33 6.54
CA GLU A 54 27.06 -3.53 6.94
C GLU A 54 27.86 -3.09 5.71
N GLN A 55 28.20 -4.03 4.82
CA GLN A 55 28.89 -3.71 3.56
C GLN A 55 28.03 -2.81 2.66
N PHE A 56 26.71 -3.05 2.61
CA PHE A 56 25.78 -2.23 1.85
C PHE A 56 25.80 -0.77 2.34
N ASN A 57 25.62 -0.55 3.63
CA ASN A 57 25.63 0.79 4.22
C ASN A 57 27.01 1.46 4.10
N ALA A 58 28.10 0.71 4.29
CA ALA A 58 29.45 1.22 4.13
C ALA A 58 29.73 1.68 2.68
N SER A 59 29.22 0.96 1.69
CA SER A 59 29.33 1.36 0.27
C SER A 59 28.62 2.69 0.03
N ILE A 60 27.37 2.83 0.47
CA ILE A 60 26.62 4.09 0.36
C ILE A 60 27.41 5.23 1.05
N GLU A 61 27.82 5.06 2.29
CA GLU A 61 28.55 6.11 3.03
C GLU A 61 29.84 6.52 2.32
N LYS A 62 30.54 5.57 1.71
CA LYS A 62 31.79 5.83 0.98
C LYS A 62 31.55 6.61 -0.32
N TYR A 63 30.56 6.23 -1.13
CA TYR A 63 30.43 6.71 -2.51
C TYR A 63 29.34 7.75 -2.72
N ASN A 64 28.32 7.82 -1.87
CA ASN A 64 27.13 8.66 -2.05
C ASN A 64 27.45 10.12 -2.38
N LYS A 65 28.28 10.78 -1.56
CA LYS A 65 28.67 12.19 -1.78
C LYS A 65 29.46 12.39 -3.09
N THR A 66 30.28 11.41 -3.46
CA THR A 66 31.05 11.46 -4.71
C THR A 66 30.12 11.32 -5.92
N VAL A 67 29.17 10.39 -5.87
CA VAL A 67 28.13 10.23 -6.91
C VAL A 67 27.30 11.49 -7.03
N TYR A 68 26.76 12.00 -5.90
CA TYR A 68 25.97 13.23 -5.89
C TYR A 68 26.69 14.38 -6.61
N ARG A 69 27.93 14.68 -6.17
CA ARG A 69 28.74 15.76 -6.75
C ARG A 69 28.99 15.52 -8.24
N LYS A 70 29.38 14.30 -8.61
CA LYS A 70 29.67 13.93 -10.01
C LYS A 70 28.47 14.12 -10.93
N VAL A 71 27.28 13.70 -10.48
CA VAL A 71 26.04 13.84 -11.23
C VAL A 71 25.65 15.32 -11.38
N SER A 72 25.71 16.11 -10.30
CA SER A 72 25.45 17.55 -10.31
C SER A 72 26.41 18.29 -11.27
N GLU A 73 27.72 18.03 -11.17
CA GLU A 73 28.74 18.60 -12.06
C GLU A 73 28.52 18.21 -13.53
N THR A 74 28.10 16.97 -13.79
CA THR A 74 27.80 16.50 -15.15
C THR A 74 26.56 17.16 -15.72
N ALA A 75 25.48 17.29 -14.95
CA ALA A 75 24.28 18.01 -15.36
C ALA A 75 24.62 19.45 -15.77
N LYS A 76 25.40 20.15 -14.95
CA LYS A 76 25.87 21.52 -15.23
C LYS A 76 26.83 21.60 -16.43
N ARG A 77 27.78 20.69 -16.53
CA ARG A 77 28.79 20.64 -17.60
C ARG A 77 28.16 20.36 -18.96
N CYS A 78 27.21 19.41 -19.01
CA CYS A 78 26.53 19.04 -20.25
C CYS A 78 25.32 19.96 -20.55
N GLY A 79 24.85 20.77 -19.58
CA GLY A 79 23.59 21.49 -19.70
C GLY A 79 22.40 20.54 -19.86
N ALA A 80 22.46 19.36 -19.24
CA ALA A 80 21.51 18.27 -19.39
C ALA A 80 20.71 18.02 -18.10
N VAL A 81 19.47 17.52 -18.24
CA VAL A 81 18.73 16.94 -17.11
C VAL A 81 19.32 15.56 -16.81
N VAL A 82 19.66 15.29 -15.55
CA VAL A 82 20.26 14.00 -15.18
C VAL A 82 19.40 13.30 -14.11
N PHE A 83 19.05 12.06 -14.39
CA PHE A 83 18.37 11.17 -13.45
C PHE A 83 19.37 10.12 -12.96
N ALA A 84 19.55 10.04 -11.64
CA ALA A 84 20.47 9.09 -11.02
C ALA A 84 19.88 8.55 -9.74
N ASN A 85 20.07 7.24 -9.49
CA ASN A 85 19.58 6.60 -8.29
C ASN A 85 20.73 6.28 -7.34
N PHE A 86 20.59 6.74 -6.11
CA PHE A 86 21.51 6.49 -4.98
C PHE A 86 20.83 6.83 -3.65
N GLY A 87 21.46 6.46 -2.51
CA GLY A 87 20.88 6.60 -1.18
C GLY A 87 20.55 8.04 -0.78
N PHE A 88 19.39 8.24 -0.16
CA PHE A 88 19.02 9.46 0.55
C PHE A 88 19.05 9.21 2.05
N LYS A 89 19.87 9.94 2.81
CA LYS A 89 20.00 9.77 4.27
C LYS A 89 18.82 10.39 5.00
N THR A 90 18.21 9.61 5.89
CA THR A 90 17.19 10.05 6.85
C THR A 90 17.67 9.75 8.28
N GLU A 91 16.89 10.12 9.27
CA GLU A 91 17.14 9.74 10.67
C GLU A 91 17.01 8.21 10.90
N ASN A 92 16.20 7.53 10.10
CA ASN A 92 15.91 6.10 10.21
C ASN A 92 16.78 5.23 9.28
N GLY A 93 17.71 5.79 8.51
CA GLY A 93 18.58 5.05 7.61
C GLY A 93 18.71 5.66 6.22
N TRP A 94 18.85 4.81 5.21
CA TRP A 94 18.95 5.22 3.81
C TRP A 94 17.66 4.87 3.07
N ARG A 95 17.24 5.75 2.15
CA ARG A 95 16.15 5.47 1.18
C ARG A 95 16.70 5.24 -0.21
N ASN A 96 16.16 4.28 -0.92
CA ASN A 96 16.40 4.10 -2.35
C ASN A 96 15.72 5.25 -3.10
N THR A 97 16.53 6.12 -3.71
CA THR A 97 16.06 7.40 -4.23
C THR A 97 16.58 7.68 -5.63
N THR A 98 15.67 7.96 -6.56
CA THR A 98 16.03 8.54 -7.87
C THR A 98 15.92 10.06 -7.79
N TYR A 99 17.03 10.73 -8.02
CA TYR A 99 17.12 12.18 -8.05
C TYR A 99 16.95 12.70 -9.49
N ALA A 100 16.27 13.83 -9.61
CA ALA A 100 16.22 14.62 -10.82
C ALA A 100 17.07 15.89 -10.63
N PHE A 101 18.12 16.02 -11.43
CA PHE A 101 18.97 17.22 -11.48
C PHE A 101 18.61 18.02 -12.73
N ASP A 102 18.42 19.33 -12.56
CA ASP A 102 18.22 20.24 -13.69
C ASP A 102 19.54 20.55 -14.43
N ARG A 103 19.45 21.35 -15.48
CA ARG A 103 20.60 21.74 -16.31
C ARG A 103 21.65 22.59 -15.58
N ASN A 104 21.32 23.11 -14.38
CA ASN A 104 22.24 23.84 -13.51
C ASN A 104 22.92 22.93 -12.48
N GLY A 105 22.56 21.65 -12.46
CA GLY A 105 23.03 20.66 -11.49
C GLY A 105 22.33 20.73 -10.13
N GLU A 106 21.18 21.42 -10.06
CA GLU A 106 20.39 21.50 -8.83
C GLU A 106 19.34 20.39 -8.79
N VAL A 107 19.09 19.85 -7.57
CA VAL A 107 18.06 18.83 -7.38
C VAL A 107 16.68 19.47 -7.41
N VAL A 108 15.90 19.15 -8.45
CA VAL A 108 14.52 19.63 -8.62
C VAL A 108 13.47 18.56 -8.32
N GLY A 109 13.89 17.33 -8.06
CA GLY A 109 12.98 16.25 -7.70
C GLY A 109 13.68 15.06 -7.05
N LYS A 110 12.90 14.31 -6.24
CA LYS A 110 13.33 13.06 -5.60
C LYS A 110 12.18 12.07 -5.64
N TYR A 111 12.41 10.95 -6.28
CA TYR A 111 11.50 9.81 -6.25
C TYR A 111 12.02 8.76 -5.28
N PHE A 112 11.26 8.45 -4.26
CA PHE A 112 11.51 7.30 -3.40
C PHE A 112 10.88 6.07 -4.03
N LYS A 113 11.63 4.98 -4.14
CA LYS A 113 11.17 3.72 -4.76
C LYS A 113 9.84 3.26 -4.16
N ALA A 114 8.78 3.23 -4.94
CA ALA A 114 7.42 2.99 -4.44
C ALA A 114 7.25 1.58 -3.85
N HIS A 115 7.92 0.59 -4.42
CA HIS A 115 7.89 -0.80 -3.96
C HIS A 115 9.30 -1.26 -3.58
N PRO A 116 9.74 -1.05 -2.33
CA PRO A 116 11.00 -1.59 -1.85
C PRO A 116 11.02 -3.12 -1.97
N ALA A 117 12.13 -3.65 -2.46
CA ALA A 117 12.28 -5.11 -2.56
C ALA A 117 12.36 -5.76 -1.17
N PRO A 118 12.01 -7.05 -1.00
CA PRO A 118 12.09 -7.73 0.29
C PRO A 118 13.46 -7.64 0.97
N SER A 119 14.55 -7.58 0.19
CA SER A 119 15.91 -7.37 0.72
C SER A 119 16.15 -5.95 1.25
N GLU A 120 15.42 -4.96 0.80
CA GLU A 120 15.49 -3.58 1.29
C GLU A 120 14.70 -3.42 2.60
N VAL A 121 13.53 -4.08 2.70
CA VAL A 121 12.60 -3.97 3.84
C VAL A 121 13.11 -4.74 5.06
N ARG A 122 13.65 -5.94 4.87
CA ARG A 122 14.14 -6.79 5.97
C ARG A 122 15.26 -6.10 6.73
N THR A 123 15.27 -6.25 8.06
CA THR A 123 16.39 -5.80 8.89
C THR A 123 17.66 -6.63 8.63
N ALA A 124 18.81 -6.14 9.09
CA ALA A 124 20.06 -6.89 9.00
C ALA A 124 19.97 -8.29 9.65
N GLU A 125 19.28 -8.38 10.79
CA GLU A 125 19.04 -9.66 11.50
C GLU A 125 18.17 -10.62 10.69
N GLN A 126 17.30 -10.11 9.85
CA GLN A 126 16.44 -10.88 8.93
C GLN A 126 17.11 -11.14 7.56
N GLY A 127 18.39 -10.81 7.41
CA GLY A 127 19.15 -10.98 6.18
C GLY A 127 18.82 -9.97 5.08
N GLY A 128 18.36 -8.77 5.45
CA GLY A 128 18.12 -7.65 4.55
C GLY A 128 19.05 -6.47 4.80
N ASN A 129 18.79 -5.35 4.14
CA ASN A 129 19.62 -4.14 4.19
C ASN A 129 19.16 -3.13 5.24
N GLY A 130 17.94 -3.29 5.80
CA GLY A 130 17.40 -2.41 6.82
C GLY A 130 17.25 -0.96 6.36
N MET A 131 16.77 -0.76 5.14
CA MET A 131 16.55 0.59 4.61
C MET A 131 15.33 1.25 5.25
N ASP A 132 15.31 2.58 5.25
CA ASP A 132 14.11 3.33 5.63
C ASP A 132 13.07 3.23 4.52
N CYS A 133 12.06 2.40 4.76
CA CYS A 133 10.93 2.16 3.87
C CYS A 133 9.61 2.73 4.42
N THR A 134 9.64 3.55 5.48
CA THR A 134 8.44 4.07 6.16
C THR A 134 7.52 4.88 5.24
N TYR A 135 8.09 5.61 4.29
CA TYR A 135 7.37 6.40 3.28
C TYR A 135 6.54 5.53 2.31
N SER A 136 6.95 4.29 2.04
CA SER A 136 6.29 3.42 1.06
C SER A 136 4.89 2.97 1.48
N TYR A 137 4.56 3.22 2.74
CA TYR A 137 3.23 2.93 3.31
C TYR A 137 2.31 4.15 3.34
N SER A 138 2.81 5.33 2.98
CA SER A 138 2.00 6.54 2.85
C SER A 138 1.23 6.51 1.54
N TYR A 139 -0.09 6.79 1.59
CA TYR A 139 -0.90 6.93 0.39
C TYR A 139 -0.61 8.27 -0.27
N GLU A 140 0.08 8.23 -1.39
CA GLU A 140 0.37 9.41 -2.20
C GLU A 140 0.09 9.10 -3.69
N LYS A 141 -0.15 10.17 -4.45
CA LYS A 141 -0.21 10.06 -5.92
C LYS A 141 1.15 9.62 -6.44
N PRO A 142 1.22 8.88 -7.57
CA PRO A 142 2.49 8.60 -8.23
C PRO A 142 3.29 9.89 -8.43
N TYR A 143 4.54 9.85 -8.00
CA TYR A 143 5.41 11.01 -8.11
C TYR A 143 5.73 11.32 -9.58
N THR A 144 5.61 12.57 -9.95
CA THR A 144 6.03 13.10 -11.24
C THR A 144 6.77 14.42 -11.06
N VAL A 145 7.62 14.76 -12.01
CA VAL A 145 8.29 16.06 -12.05
C VAL A 145 8.22 16.63 -13.46
N ASP A 146 7.89 17.92 -13.56
CA ASP A 146 7.87 18.64 -14.83
C ASP A 146 9.19 19.44 -14.97
N ILE A 147 10.00 19.14 -16.01
CA ILE A 147 11.25 19.82 -16.31
C ILE A 147 11.26 20.17 -17.78
N ASP A 148 11.51 21.43 -18.14
CA ASP A 148 11.55 21.93 -19.51
C ASP A 148 10.29 21.60 -20.34
N GLY A 149 9.11 21.52 -19.68
CA GLY A 149 7.83 21.23 -20.30
C GLY A 149 7.63 19.75 -20.65
N VAL A 150 8.47 18.85 -20.14
CA VAL A 150 8.33 17.39 -20.22
C VAL A 150 7.97 16.85 -18.84
N ARG A 151 6.93 16.01 -18.77
CA ARG A 151 6.51 15.34 -17.54
C ARG A 151 7.16 13.98 -17.42
N TYR A 152 8.00 13.82 -16.40
CA TYR A 152 8.69 12.58 -16.09
C TYR A 152 7.96 11.82 -14.99
N GLY A 153 7.72 10.53 -15.21
CA GLY A 153 7.32 9.56 -14.19
C GLY A 153 8.47 8.61 -13.87
N PHE A 154 8.33 7.80 -12.83
CA PHE A 154 9.44 6.99 -12.32
C PHE A 154 9.03 5.55 -12.05
N MET A 155 9.96 4.64 -12.32
CA MET A 155 9.92 3.24 -11.90
C MET A 155 11.33 2.76 -11.56
N THR A 156 11.52 2.19 -10.37
CA THR A 156 12.83 1.70 -9.94
C THR A 156 12.77 0.19 -9.69
N CYS A 157 13.52 -0.58 -10.50
CA CYS A 157 13.79 -2.01 -10.30
C CYS A 157 12.53 -2.84 -10.00
N TYR A 158 12.25 -3.10 -8.71
CA TYR A 158 11.12 -3.90 -8.26
C TYR A 158 9.75 -3.29 -8.62
N ASP A 159 9.66 -1.97 -8.83
CA ASP A 159 8.43 -1.31 -9.30
C ASP A 159 7.93 -1.86 -10.64
N PHE A 160 8.83 -2.35 -11.50
CA PHE A 160 8.47 -2.87 -12.83
C PHE A 160 7.60 -4.13 -12.78
N TYR A 161 7.52 -4.83 -11.64
CA TYR A 161 6.63 -5.98 -11.50
C TYR A 161 5.19 -5.59 -11.18
N MET A 162 4.95 -4.35 -10.72
CA MET A 162 3.65 -3.89 -10.25
C MET A 162 2.89 -3.18 -11.38
N TYR A 163 2.17 -3.97 -12.20
CA TYR A 163 1.46 -3.45 -13.37
C TYR A 163 0.42 -2.37 -13.03
N GLU A 164 -0.07 -2.32 -11.79
CA GLU A 164 -0.94 -1.25 -11.29
C GLU A 164 -0.27 0.13 -11.33
N GLY A 165 1.03 0.19 -11.10
CA GLY A 165 1.83 1.39 -11.23
C GLY A 165 1.78 1.97 -12.65
N PHE A 166 1.68 1.12 -13.67
CA PHE A 166 1.57 1.55 -15.07
C PHE A 166 0.31 2.37 -15.31
N ALA A 167 -0.84 1.88 -14.84
CA ALA A 167 -2.09 2.61 -14.96
C ALA A 167 -2.09 3.91 -14.13
N ALA A 168 -1.41 3.92 -12.98
CA ALA A 168 -1.28 5.10 -12.15
C ALA A 168 -0.43 6.18 -12.84
N LEU A 169 0.70 5.83 -13.45
CA LEU A 169 1.52 6.74 -14.25
C LEU A 169 0.80 7.25 -15.50
N ALA A 170 0.07 6.38 -16.19
CA ALA A 170 -0.74 6.76 -17.36
C ALA A 170 -1.75 7.87 -17.02
N ARG A 171 -2.42 7.76 -15.87
CA ARG A 171 -3.36 8.80 -15.38
C ARG A 171 -2.70 10.12 -15.02
N GLN A 172 -1.39 10.13 -14.74
CA GLN A 172 -0.64 11.38 -14.56
C GLN A 172 -0.23 12.01 -15.90
N ASN A 173 -0.56 11.39 -17.03
CA ASN A 173 -0.22 11.83 -18.37
C ASN A 173 1.29 12.12 -18.53
N VAL A 174 2.11 11.17 -18.08
CA VAL A 174 3.57 11.28 -18.21
C VAL A 174 4.01 11.18 -19.67
N ASP A 175 5.06 11.91 -20.03
CA ASP A 175 5.64 11.87 -21.36
C ASP A 175 6.76 10.84 -21.44
N VAL A 176 7.59 10.79 -20.40
CA VAL A 176 8.75 9.92 -20.30
C VAL A 176 8.79 9.24 -18.94
N ILE A 177 9.00 7.95 -18.91
CA ILE A 177 9.21 7.15 -17.70
C ILE A 177 10.72 6.93 -17.53
N ILE A 178 11.24 7.34 -16.38
CA ILE A 178 12.62 7.11 -15.98
C ILE A 178 12.70 5.79 -15.22
N GLY A 179 13.49 4.86 -15.74
CA GLY A 179 13.69 3.53 -15.18
C GLY A 179 15.11 3.33 -14.66
N CYS A 180 15.35 3.51 -13.37
CA CYS A 180 16.62 3.11 -12.75
C CYS A 180 16.50 1.68 -12.24
N SER A 181 17.36 0.76 -12.68
CA SER A 181 17.13 -0.66 -12.43
C SER A 181 18.39 -1.44 -12.08
N HIS A 182 18.17 -2.51 -11.29
CA HIS A 182 19.17 -3.50 -10.89
C HIS A 182 18.59 -4.93 -10.89
N GLN A 183 17.63 -5.21 -11.80
CA GLN A 183 16.98 -6.51 -11.93
C GLN A 183 17.96 -7.56 -12.44
N ARG A 184 18.74 -8.15 -11.53
CA ARG A 184 19.90 -9.00 -11.84
C ARG A 184 19.57 -10.45 -12.16
N THR A 185 18.34 -10.88 -11.92
CA THR A 185 17.90 -12.28 -12.10
C THR A 185 16.94 -12.47 -13.28
N ASP A 186 16.41 -11.38 -13.84
CA ASP A 186 15.48 -11.45 -14.95
C ASP A 186 16.20 -11.66 -16.27
N THR A 187 15.60 -12.50 -17.12
CA THR A 187 16.09 -12.73 -18.48
C THR A 187 15.88 -11.48 -19.35
N HIS A 188 16.69 -11.34 -20.39
CA HIS A 188 16.54 -10.25 -21.35
C HIS A 188 15.13 -10.20 -21.96
N GLU A 189 14.55 -11.37 -22.28
CA GLU A 189 13.20 -11.48 -22.85
C GLU A 189 12.13 -10.96 -21.87
N ALA A 190 12.25 -11.30 -20.57
CA ALA A 190 11.34 -10.81 -19.53
C ALA A 190 11.43 -9.28 -19.41
N LEU A 191 12.64 -8.73 -19.33
CA LEU A 191 12.87 -7.28 -19.23
C LEU A 191 12.35 -6.52 -20.45
N GLU A 192 12.56 -7.04 -21.66
CA GLU A 192 12.03 -6.48 -22.90
C GLU A 192 10.50 -6.49 -22.91
N THR A 193 9.90 -7.61 -22.49
CA THR A 193 8.44 -7.77 -22.43
C THR A 193 7.82 -6.74 -21.49
N ILE A 194 8.37 -6.60 -20.29
CA ILE A 194 7.89 -5.62 -19.30
C ILE A 194 8.01 -4.20 -19.84
N GLY A 195 9.17 -3.83 -20.40
CA GLY A 195 9.40 -2.48 -20.94
C GLY A 195 8.45 -2.13 -22.09
N LYS A 196 8.23 -3.05 -23.02
CA LYS A 196 7.28 -2.87 -24.13
C LYS A 196 5.85 -2.74 -23.65
N PHE A 197 5.44 -3.62 -22.72
CA PHE A 197 4.09 -3.60 -22.13
C PHE A 197 3.84 -2.30 -21.37
N LEU A 198 4.79 -1.84 -20.55
CA LEU A 198 4.72 -0.57 -19.83
C LEU A 198 4.45 0.60 -20.80
N CYS A 199 5.29 0.79 -21.83
CA CYS A 199 5.15 1.89 -22.77
C CYS A 199 3.84 1.84 -23.54
N TYR A 200 3.46 0.66 -24.01
CA TYR A 200 2.21 0.46 -24.76
C TYR A 200 0.96 0.80 -23.91
N ASN A 201 0.97 0.48 -22.61
CA ASN A 201 -0.16 0.76 -21.73
C ASN A 201 -0.18 2.18 -21.17
N THR A 202 0.98 2.82 -21.02
CA THR A 202 1.07 4.19 -20.49
C THR A 202 1.06 5.24 -21.58
N ASN A 203 1.30 4.85 -22.82
CA ASN A 203 1.47 5.75 -23.96
C ASN A 203 2.61 6.77 -23.72
N ALA A 204 3.70 6.34 -23.09
CA ALA A 204 4.85 7.14 -22.73
C ALA A 204 6.15 6.46 -23.19
N TYR A 205 7.22 7.24 -23.39
CA TYR A 205 8.57 6.67 -23.57
C TYR A 205 9.07 6.05 -22.29
N LEU A 206 9.91 5.02 -22.39
CA LEU A 206 10.73 4.49 -21.29
C LEU A 206 12.20 4.75 -21.61
N LEU A 207 12.90 5.39 -20.68
CA LEU A 207 14.35 5.46 -20.62
C LEU A 207 14.81 4.61 -19.43
N ARG A 208 15.14 3.34 -19.69
CA ARG A 208 15.60 2.43 -18.64
C ARG A 208 17.11 2.32 -18.67
N SER A 209 17.75 2.60 -17.55
CA SER A 209 19.17 2.36 -17.31
C SER A 209 19.34 1.23 -16.29
N SER A 210 20.25 0.32 -16.56
CA SER A 210 20.55 -0.84 -15.72
C SER A 210 22.07 -1.07 -15.67
N VAL A 211 22.50 -2.11 -14.98
CA VAL A 211 23.89 -2.55 -14.95
C VAL A 211 24.08 -3.80 -15.80
N SER A 212 25.28 -4.03 -16.30
CA SER A 212 25.64 -5.24 -17.05
C SER A 212 26.48 -6.19 -16.18
N LEU A 213 26.13 -7.47 -16.20
CA LEU A 213 26.95 -8.53 -15.60
C LEU A 213 28.07 -9.02 -16.53
N GLY A 214 28.26 -8.36 -17.68
CA GLY A 214 29.28 -8.67 -18.66
C GLY A 214 28.82 -9.59 -19.78
N GLU A 215 29.75 -9.82 -20.70
CA GLU A 215 29.53 -10.63 -21.90
C GLU A 215 29.12 -12.06 -21.54
N GLY A 216 28.11 -12.58 -22.20
CA GLY A 216 27.60 -13.94 -21.99
C GLY A 216 26.56 -14.10 -20.88
N SER A 217 26.20 -13.05 -20.14
CA SER A 217 25.08 -13.12 -19.19
C SER A 217 23.74 -13.24 -19.93
N ALA A 218 22.90 -14.17 -19.50
CA ALA A 218 21.53 -14.32 -20.02
C ALA A 218 20.49 -13.51 -19.22
N VAL A 219 20.93 -12.81 -18.19
CA VAL A 219 20.09 -12.05 -17.26
C VAL A 219 20.66 -10.66 -17.01
N CYS A 220 19.85 -9.78 -16.45
CA CYS A 220 20.21 -8.40 -16.14
C CYS A 220 20.41 -7.54 -17.41
N GLY A 221 21.13 -6.44 -17.30
CA GLY A 221 21.38 -5.55 -18.44
C GLY A 221 20.10 -4.92 -19.00
N CYS A 222 19.99 -4.93 -20.31
CA CYS A 222 18.85 -4.40 -21.03
C CYS A 222 18.52 -2.94 -20.68
N SER A 223 19.55 -2.07 -20.57
CA SER A 223 19.28 -0.64 -20.68
C SER A 223 18.61 -0.40 -22.01
N MET A 224 17.45 0.25 -22.01
CA MET A 224 16.60 0.32 -23.19
C MET A 224 15.88 1.65 -23.32
N ILE A 225 15.58 2.00 -24.58
CA ILE A 225 14.68 3.09 -24.95
C ILE A 225 13.51 2.46 -25.71
N VAL A 226 12.29 2.64 -25.19
CA VAL A 226 11.08 2.08 -25.79
C VAL A 226 10.11 3.21 -26.11
N SER A 227 9.49 3.17 -27.29
CA SER A 227 8.52 4.17 -27.75
C SER A 227 7.13 3.99 -27.09
N PRO A 228 6.25 5.00 -27.16
CA PRO A 228 4.85 4.89 -26.73
C PRO A 228 4.06 3.77 -27.42
N LYS A 229 4.52 3.29 -28.57
CA LYS A 229 3.94 2.13 -29.30
C LYS A 229 4.39 0.79 -28.75
N GLY A 230 5.34 0.76 -27.79
CA GLY A 230 5.99 -0.45 -27.33
C GLY A 230 7.07 -0.96 -28.29
N GLU A 231 7.57 -0.13 -29.19
CA GLU A 231 8.68 -0.48 -30.09
C GLU A 231 10.01 -0.32 -29.36
N MET A 232 10.86 -1.36 -29.42
CA MET A 232 12.21 -1.32 -28.88
C MET A 232 13.11 -0.51 -29.82
N LEU A 233 13.43 0.73 -29.42
CA LEU A 233 14.26 1.64 -30.22
C LEU A 233 15.75 1.43 -29.94
N VAL A 234 16.11 1.15 -28.69
CA VAL A 234 17.47 0.81 -28.25
C VAL A 234 17.37 -0.30 -27.22
N ASN A 235 18.26 -1.28 -27.27
CA ASN A 235 18.47 -2.29 -26.23
C ASN A 235 19.94 -2.67 -26.16
N MET A 236 20.59 -2.34 -25.06
CA MET A 236 22.01 -2.59 -24.85
C MET A 236 22.33 -4.03 -24.45
N LYS A 237 21.31 -4.84 -24.09
CA LYS A 237 21.51 -6.22 -23.56
C LYS A 237 22.64 -6.26 -22.53
N ASN A 238 23.77 -6.89 -22.89
CA ASN A 238 24.96 -7.00 -22.01
C ASN A 238 26.04 -5.96 -22.28
N ASP A 239 25.86 -5.08 -23.29
CA ASP A 239 26.90 -4.14 -23.67
C ASP A 239 27.16 -3.13 -22.56
N VAL A 240 28.41 -3.03 -22.13
CA VAL A 240 28.85 -2.00 -21.17
C VAL A 240 29.11 -0.70 -21.93
N GLY A 241 28.51 0.39 -21.50
CA GLY A 241 28.71 1.69 -22.16
C GLY A 241 27.53 2.62 -22.02
N MET A 242 27.28 3.38 -23.08
CA MET A 242 26.13 4.27 -23.17
C MET A 242 25.52 4.19 -24.58
N ALA A 243 24.21 4.45 -24.63
CA ALA A 243 23.50 4.58 -25.90
C ALA A 243 22.71 5.88 -25.94
N THR A 244 22.67 6.52 -27.08
CA THR A 244 21.94 7.77 -27.30
C THR A 244 20.93 7.65 -28.42
N LEU A 245 19.82 8.37 -28.29
CA LEU A 245 18.78 8.45 -29.32
C LEU A 245 18.11 9.82 -29.29
N GLU A 246 17.69 10.32 -30.43
CA GLU A 246 16.81 11.49 -30.50
C GLU A 246 15.35 11.05 -30.43
N ILE A 247 14.58 11.66 -29.53
CA ILE A 247 13.15 11.42 -29.37
C ILE A 247 12.38 12.75 -29.31
N ASP A 248 11.11 12.72 -29.69
CA ASP A 248 10.15 13.76 -29.33
C ASP A 248 9.35 13.28 -28.11
N PRO A 249 9.57 13.83 -26.90
CA PRO A 249 8.89 13.37 -25.69
C PRO A 249 7.37 13.57 -25.74
N ARG A 250 6.87 14.44 -26.64
CA ARG A 250 5.44 14.70 -26.83
C ARG A 250 4.78 13.75 -27.83
N ASP A 251 5.57 12.94 -28.51
CA ASP A 251 5.03 11.94 -29.45
C ASP A 251 4.25 10.88 -28.67
N LYS A 252 3.00 10.69 -29.05
CA LYS A 252 2.08 9.72 -28.44
C LYS A 252 1.56 8.79 -29.52
N TYR A 253 1.23 7.58 -29.12
CA TYR A 253 0.63 6.62 -30.03
C TYR A 253 -0.87 6.87 -30.17
N TYR A 254 -1.30 7.16 -31.38
CA TYR A 254 -2.70 7.28 -31.77
C TYR A 254 -3.12 6.13 -32.68
N LYS A 255 -4.31 5.60 -32.48
CA LYS A 255 -4.88 4.57 -33.34
C LYS A 255 -6.39 4.78 -33.55
N PRO A 256 -6.98 4.20 -34.61
CA PRO A 256 -8.43 4.22 -34.79
C PRO A 256 -9.11 3.52 -33.59
N ALA A 257 -10.12 4.17 -33.00
CA ALA A 257 -10.96 3.58 -31.96
C ALA A 257 -11.96 2.61 -32.61
N GLY A 258 -11.60 1.32 -32.70
CA GLY A 258 -12.39 0.30 -33.35
C GLY A 258 -12.41 0.40 -34.88
N PHE A 259 -13.40 -0.24 -35.51
CA PHE A 259 -13.52 -0.28 -36.96
C PHE A 259 -13.94 1.10 -37.50
N LYS A 260 -13.08 1.76 -38.29
CA LYS A 260 -13.31 3.09 -38.89
C LYS A 260 -13.60 4.22 -37.88
N GLY A 261 -13.25 4.06 -36.60
CA GLY A 261 -13.40 5.10 -35.61
C GLY A 261 -12.40 6.25 -35.77
N ALA A 262 -12.64 7.37 -35.08
CA ALA A 262 -11.70 8.48 -35.01
C ALA A 262 -10.36 8.05 -34.38
N LEU A 263 -9.27 8.74 -34.74
CA LEU A 263 -7.99 8.55 -34.06
C LEU A 263 -8.10 9.00 -32.61
N LYS A 264 -7.74 8.12 -31.69
CA LYS A 264 -7.64 8.38 -30.26
C LYS A 264 -6.24 8.05 -29.76
N SER A 265 -5.82 8.74 -28.72
CA SER A 265 -4.68 8.33 -27.91
C SER A 265 -4.90 6.90 -27.44
N HIS A 266 -3.89 6.05 -27.55
CA HIS A 266 -4.01 4.65 -27.14
C HIS A 266 -4.37 4.51 -25.65
N TYR A 267 -3.87 5.40 -24.81
CA TYR A 267 -4.23 5.42 -23.40
C TYR A 267 -5.73 5.74 -23.19
N GLU A 268 -6.26 6.76 -23.87
CA GLU A 268 -7.70 7.10 -23.78
C GLU A 268 -8.59 5.91 -24.21
N TYR A 269 -8.17 5.20 -25.27
CA TYR A 269 -8.88 4.02 -25.73
C TYR A 269 -8.90 2.89 -24.68
N ILE A 270 -7.80 2.69 -23.95
CA ILE A 270 -7.72 1.71 -22.86
C ILE A 270 -8.54 2.18 -21.66
N ASP A 271 -8.43 3.44 -21.26
CA ASP A 271 -9.07 3.99 -20.05
C ASP A 271 -10.59 4.00 -20.16
N GLU A 272 -11.13 4.34 -21.32
CA GLU A 272 -12.59 4.24 -21.60
C GLU A 272 -13.16 2.82 -21.44
N GLY A 273 -12.36 1.80 -21.74
CA GLY A 273 -12.75 0.39 -21.62
C GLY A 273 -12.55 -0.21 -20.23
N ARG A 274 -11.85 0.47 -19.35
CA ARG A 274 -11.52 -0.06 -18.02
C ARG A 274 -12.77 -0.20 -17.15
N ARG A 275 -12.81 -1.31 -16.42
CA ARG A 275 -13.90 -1.64 -15.48
C ARG A 275 -13.30 -2.13 -14.17
N PRO A 276 -12.71 -1.25 -13.36
CA PRO A 276 -11.99 -1.62 -12.14
C PRO A 276 -12.81 -2.51 -11.20
N TRP A 277 -14.12 -2.31 -11.13
CA TRP A 277 -15.05 -3.12 -10.32
C TRP A 277 -15.14 -4.60 -10.72
N LEU A 278 -14.67 -4.99 -11.92
CA LEU A 278 -14.65 -6.39 -12.33
C LEU A 278 -13.40 -7.15 -11.85
N TYR A 279 -12.32 -6.43 -11.62
CA TYR A 279 -11.03 -7.02 -11.22
C TYR A 279 -10.43 -6.38 -9.96
N ARG A 280 -11.09 -5.37 -9.42
CA ARG A 280 -10.77 -4.73 -8.12
C ARG A 280 -12.07 -4.37 -7.42
N PRO A 281 -12.66 -5.30 -6.66
CA PRO A 281 -13.94 -5.08 -5.97
C PRO A 281 -13.92 -3.86 -5.05
N GLY A 282 -12.80 -3.57 -4.38
CA GLY A 282 -12.62 -2.39 -3.53
C GLY A 282 -12.47 -1.05 -4.27
N GLY A 283 -12.46 -1.05 -5.62
CA GLY A 283 -12.31 0.16 -6.44
C GLY A 283 -10.86 0.62 -6.63
N PRO A 284 -10.62 1.80 -7.23
CA PRO A 284 -9.29 2.28 -7.59
C PRO A 284 -8.47 2.89 -6.45
N MET A 285 -9.12 3.22 -5.32
CA MET A 285 -8.44 3.79 -4.15
C MET A 285 -8.16 2.68 -3.15
N MET A 286 -6.90 2.31 -3.02
CA MET A 286 -6.42 1.42 -1.97
C MET A 286 -5.59 2.21 -0.99
N ILE A 287 -5.82 1.98 0.29
CA ILE A 287 -4.94 2.48 1.36
C ILE A 287 -3.90 1.41 1.70
N PRO A 288 -2.82 1.74 2.41
CA PRO A 288 -1.94 0.73 2.98
C PRO A 288 -2.70 -0.28 3.84
N GLY A 289 -2.26 -1.54 3.83
CA GLY A 289 -2.87 -2.58 4.65
C GLY A 289 -2.68 -2.35 6.15
N GLU A 290 -3.37 -3.15 6.96
CA GLU A 290 -3.42 -3.05 8.42
C GLU A 290 -2.04 -2.94 9.07
N LYS A 291 -1.08 -3.72 8.60
CA LYS A 291 0.30 -3.73 9.11
C LYS A 291 1.07 -2.44 8.82
N TYR A 292 0.66 -1.66 7.80
CA TYR A 292 1.46 -0.58 7.23
C TYR A 292 0.83 0.81 7.38
N LEU A 293 -0.49 0.88 7.58
CA LEU A 293 -1.15 2.16 7.83
C LEU A 293 -0.68 2.70 9.18
N PRO A 294 -0.19 3.96 9.26
CA PRO A 294 0.36 4.53 10.48
C PRO A 294 -0.64 4.61 11.65
N TYR A 295 -0.12 4.63 12.85
CA TYR A 295 -0.83 4.93 14.08
C TYR A 295 -0.46 6.35 14.60
N PRO A 296 -1.28 7.01 15.44
CA PRO A 296 -2.59 6.54 15.91
C PRO A 296 -3.67 6.66 14.84
N ARG A 297 -4.72 5.83 14.94
CA ARG A 297 -5.86 5.78 14.01
C ARG A 297 -7.17 6.15 14.68
N ILE A 298 -8.11 6.64 13.89
CA ILE A 298 -9.49 6.88 14.34
C ILE A 298 -10.42 5.94 13.59
N CYS A 299 -11.08 5.08 14.36
CA CYS A 299 -12.02 4.09 13.88
C CYS A 299 -13.46 4.58 14.06
N ALA A 300 -14.23 4.61 12.97
CA ALA A 300 -15.65 4.95 13.01
C ALA A 300 -16.45 3.74 13.54
N HIS A 301 -16.88 3.81 14.80
CA HIS A 301 -17.60 2.74 15.52
C HIS A 301 -19.00 2.53 14.92
N ARG A 302 -19.22 1.37 14.31
CA ARG A 302 -20.42 1.02 13.52
C ARG A 302 -20.64 1.96 12.34
N GLY A 303 -19.56 2.52 11.78
CA GLY A 303 -19.56 3.63 10.84
C GLY A 303 -19.72 4.99 11.54
N PHE A 304 -20.04 6.05 10.79
CA PHE A 304 -20.32 7.38 11.36
C PHE A 304 -21.75 7.40 11.94
N SER A 305 -21.94 6.72 13.06
CA SER A 305 -23.23 6.36 13.62
C SER A 305 -24.00 7.52 14.27
N THR A 306 -23.38 8.69 14.47
CA THR A 306 -24.09 9.91 14.91
C THR A 306 -24.86 10.60 13.80
N ILE A 307 -24.54 10.33 12.51
CA ILE A 307 -25.19 10.99 11.36
C ILE A 307 -25.98 10.03 10.48
N ALA A 308 -25.77 8.73 10.59
CA ALA A 308 -26.47 7.72 9.82
C ALA A 308 -26.69 6.44 10.66
N PRO A 309 -27.67 5.58 10.31
CA PRO A 309 -27.94 4.37 11.07
C PRO A 309 -26.70 3.48 11.24
N GLU A 310 -26.43 3.08 12.47
CA GLU A 310 -25.31 2.19 12.79
C GLU A 310 -25.31 0.91 11.94
N ASN A 311 -24.11 0.36 11.66
CA ASN A 311 -23.96 -0.89 10.91
C ASN A 311 -24.62 -0.86 9.51
N SER A 312 -24.59 0.31 8.85
CA SER A 312 -25.24 0.53 7.56
C SER A 312 -24.29 1.10 6.50
N LEU A 313 -24.63 0.88 5.22
CA LEU A 313 -23.84 1.45 4.12
C LEU A 313 -23.75 2.99 4.15
N PRO A 314 -24.82 3.76 4.51
CA PRO A 314 -24.70 5.20 4.70
C PRO A 314 -23.67 5.60 5.77
N ALA A 315 -23.67 4.91 6.93
CA ALA A 315 -22.73 5.21 8.02
C ALA A 315 -21.28 4.88 7.62
N PHE A 316 -21.04 3.73 6.96
CA PHE A 316 -19.72 3.36 6.46
C PHE A 316 -19.26 4.30 5.36
N GLY A 317 -20.15 4.59 4.38
CA GLY A 317 -19.84 5.50 3.28
C GLY A 317 -19.49 6.91 3.74
N ALA A 318 -20.20 7.44 4.74
CA ALA A 318 -19.90 8.73 5.33
C ALA A 318 -18.52 8.75 6.02
N ALA A 319 -18.21 7.72 6.81
CA ALA A 319 -16.90 7.59 7.46
C ALA A 319 -15.76 7.53 6.43
N VAL A 320 -15.86 6.66 5.44
CA VAL A 320 -14.85 6.50 4.37
C VAL A 320 -14.70 7.77 3.55
N ALA A 321 -15.81 8.44 3.17
CA ALA A 321 -15.76 9.69 2.40
C ALA A 321 -15.08 10.83 3.16
N LEU A 322 -15.12 10.81 4.49
CA LEU A 322 -14.45 11.77 5.37
C LEU A 322 -13.02 11.36 5.73
N GLY A 323 -12.53 10.24 5.20
CA GLY A 323 -11.15 9.78 5.36
C GLY A 323 -10.91 8.96 6.63
N ALA A 324 -11.90 8.16 7.07
CA ALA A 324 -11.71 7.28 8.21
C ALA A 324 -10.61 6.25 7.93
N ASP A 325 -9.62 6.17 8.84
CA ASP A 325 -8.57 5.16 8.79
C ASP A 325 -9.16 3.76 8.92
N GLU A 326 -10.13 3.63 9.82
CA GLU A 326 -10.80 2.38 10.12
C GLU A 326 -12.32 2.56 10.24
N ILE A 327 -13.07 1.54 9.85
CA ILE A 327 -14.49 1.37 10.20
C ILE A 327 -14.63 0.12 11.04
N GLU A 328 -15.46 0.20 12.08
CA GLU A 328 -15.83 -0.98 12.86
C GLU A 328 -17.27 -1.35 12.56
N PHE A 329 -17.56 -2.64 12.53
CA PHE A 329 -18.90 -3.17 12.37
C PHE A 329 -19.01 -4.60 12.92
N ASP A 330 -20.25 -4.94 13.27
CA ASP A 330 -20.61 -6.20 13.88
C ASP A 330 -21.21 -7.15 12.85
N ILE A 331 -20.85 -8.42 12.87
CA ILE A 331 -21.43 -9.42 11.98
C ILE A 331 -22.06 -10.58 12.75
N TRP A 332 -23.29 -10.93 12.36
CA TRP A 332 -24.03 -12.10 12.79
C TRP A 332 -24.40 -12.99 11.61
N SER A 333 -24.60 -14.27 11.90
CA SER A 333 -25.15 -15.19 10.90
C SER A 333 -26.67 -15.30 11.02
N THR A 334 -27.39 -15.23 9.91
CA THR A 334 -28.83 -15.45 9.78
C THR A 334 -29.17 -16.95 9.84
N LYS A 335 -30.45 -17.30 9.85
CA LYS A 335 -30.95 -18.69 9.84
C LYS A 335 -30.42 -19.52 8.65
N ASP A 336 -30.32 -18.92 7.48
CA ASP A 336 -29.82 -19.56 6.25
C ASP A 336 -28.31 -19.40 6.04
N GLY A 337 -27.58 -18.85 7.03
CA GLY A 337 -26.11 -18.74 6.98
C GLY A 337 -25.56 -17.53 6.24
N GLU A 338 -26.39 -16.54 5.92
CA GLU A 338 -25.88 -15.28 5.44
C GLU A 338 -25.26 -14.47 6.58
N LEU A 339 -24.17 -13.75 6.28
CA LEU A 339 -23.52 -12.85 7.24
C LEU A 339 -24.07 -11.45 7.03
N VAL A 340 -24.62 -10.86 8.10
CA VAL A 340 -25.24 -9.53 8.07
C VAL A 340 -24.69 -8.64 9.17
N SER A 341 -24.71 -7.31 8.92
CA SER A 341 -24.20 -6.33 9.87
C SER A 341 -25.31 -5.77 10.75
N ILE A 342 -25.19 -6.05 12.05
CA ILE A 342 -26.07 -5.56 13.12
C ILE A 342 -25.38 -5.79 14.48
N HIS A 343 -25.54 -4.87 15.43
CA HIS A 343 -24.87 -5.01 16.73
C HIS A 343 -25.52 -6.05 17.64
N ASP A 344 -26.83 -5.91 17.86
CA ASP A 344 -27.57 -6.74 18.82
C ASP A 344 -27.95 -8.10 18.21
N PRO A 345 -28.08 -9.15 19.00
CA PRO A 345 -28.63 -10.42 18.52
C PRO A 345 -30.11 -10.34 18.14
N SER A 346 -30.78 -9.22 18.43
CA SER A 346 -32.21 -8.96 18.15
C SER A 346 -32.40 -7.76 17.21
N LEU A 347 -33.54 -7.74 16.53
CA LEU A 347 -33.94 -6.69 15.57
C LEU A 347 -34.51 -5.44 16.25
N ASP A 348 -34.95 -5.58 17.50
CA ASP A 348 -35.90 -4.69 18.19
C ASP A 348 -35.42 -3.24 18.33
N ARG A 349 -34.12 -3.01 18.55
CA ARG A 349 -33.58 -1.66 18.76
C ARG A 349 -33.45 -0.84 17.49
N VAL A 350 -33.01 -1.47 16.40
CA VAL A 350 -32.55 -0.76 15.19
C VAL A 350 -33.46 -0.98 13.98
N SER A 351 -34.49 -1.83 14.07
CA SER A 351 -35.38 -2.10 12.95
C SER A 351 -36.86 -2.10 13.34
N THR A 352 -37.75 -2.15 12.33
CA THR A 352 -39.19 -2.36 12.52
C THR A 352 -39.55 -3.81 12.82
N GLY A 353 -38.58 -4.73 12.71
CA GLY A 353 -38.72 -6.13 13.07
C GLY A 353 -38.56 -6.36 14.57
N THR A 354 -38.90 -7.56 15.02
CA THR A 354 -38.73 -8.03 16.40
C THR A 354 -38.15 -9.43 16.42
N GLY A 355 -37.54 -9.83 17.54
CA GLY A 355 -36.98 -11.17 17.69
C GLY A 355 -35.52 -11.28 17.24
N ARG A 356 -34.99 -12.51 17.22
CA ARG A 356 -33.57 -12.77 17.04
C ARG A 356 -33.19 -12.86 15.55
N ILE A 357 -32.03 -12.30 15.20
CA ILE A 357 -31.50 -12.31 13.84
C ILE A 357 -31.34 -13.73 13.28
N GLY A 358 -30.96 -14.70 14.13
CA GLY A 358 -30.78 -16.11 13.75
C GLY A 358 -32.06 -16.89 13.49
N ASP A 359 -33.24 -16.31 13.78
CA ASP A 359 -34.53 -16.93 13.53
C ASP A 359 -35.05 -16.63 12.10
N TYR A 360 -34.42 -15.67 11.41
CA TYR A 360 -34.81 -15.20 10.08
C TYR A 360 -33.80 -15.59 9.02
N THR A 361 -34.28 -15.89 7.81
CA THR A 361 -33.46 -15.90 6.61
C THR A 361 -33.15 -14.47 6.16
N TYR A 362 -32.15 -14.29 5.31
CA TYR A 362 -31.82 -12.96 4.79
C TYR A 362 -33.01 -12.34 4.03
N GLU A 363 -33.72 -13.12 3.22
CA GLU A 363 -34.89 -12.65 2.47
C GLU A 363 -36.04 -12.19 3.39
N GLU A 364 -36.25 -12.86 4.52
CA GLU A 364 -37.21 -12.44 5.52
C GLU A 364 -36.79 -11.12 6.20
N LEU A 365 -35.50 -10.93 6.45
CA LEU A 365 -34.97 -9.69 7.04
C LEU A 365 -35.14 -8.47 6.10
N LEU A 366 -35.16 -8.66 4.80
CA LEU A 366 -35.38 -7.58 3.83
C LEU A 366 -36.78 -6.96 3.91
N GLN A 367 -37.75 -7.60 4.60
CA GLN A 367 -39.06 -7.03 4.83
C GLN A 367 -39.04 -5.89 5.87
N PHE A 368 -38.05 -5.84 6.72
CA PHE A 368 -37.96 -4.84 7.79
C PHE A 368 -37.21 -3.58 7.33
N ASP A 369 -37.46 -2.50 8.05
CA ASP A 369 -36.79 -1.21 7.89
C ASP A 369 -35.75 -1.04 9.00
N PHE A 370 -34.52 -0.77 8.62
CA PHE A 370 -33.38 -0.59 9.52
C PHE A 370 -32.89 0.86 9.58
N GLY A 371 -33.67 1.79 9.06
CA GLY A 371 -33.26 3.21 9.01
C GLY A 371 -34.18 4.15 9.76
N SER A 372 -35.50 3.93 9.70
CA SER A 372 -36.52 4.84 10.23
C SER A 372 -36.42 5.08 11.75
N LYS A 373 -35.85 4.14 12.51
CA LYS A 373 -35.61 4.32 13.95
C LYS A 373 -34.46 5.28 14.28
N HIS A 374 -33.56 5.53 13.33
CA HIS A 374 -32.52 6.52 13.48
C HIS A 374 -33.03 7.92 13.05
N ASP A 375 -33.56 8.02 11.83
CA ASP A 375 -34.16 9.24 11.28
C ASP A 375 -35.07 8.89 10.12
N GLU A 376 -36.15 9.66 9.90
CA GLU A 376 -37.14 9.44 8.85
C GLU A 376 -36.51 9.47 7.43
N HIS A 377 -35.44 10.22 7.22
CA HIS A 377 -34.71 10.27 5.96
C HIS A 377 -34.09 8.94 5.54
N PHE A 378 -33.88 8.02 6.49
CA PHE A 378 -33.38 6.68 6.20
C PHE A 378 -34.47 5.61 6.11
N SER A 379 -35.76 6.02 6.06
CA SER A 379 -36.86 5.07 5.92
C SER A 379 -36.70 4.17 4.69
N GLY A 380 -36.92 2.87 4.86
CA GLY A 380 -36.76 1.86 3.81
C GLY A 380 -35.36 1.27 3.71
N LEU A 381 -34.38 1.74 4.52
CA LEU A 381 -33.05 1.16 4.56
C LEU A 381 -33.11 -0.32 4.97
N LYS A 382 -32.34 -1.15 4.27
CA LYS A 382 -32.29 -2.60 4.51
C LYS A 382 -31.03 -2.99 5.27
N ILE A 383 -31.11 -4.12 5.97
CA ILE A 383 -29.93 -4.74 6.58
C ILE A 383 -28.91 -5.09 5.50
N VAL A 384 -27.64 -4.87 5.77
CA VAL A 384 -26.55 -5.07 4.79
C VAL A 384 -25.84 -6.40 5.02
N LYS A 385 -25.54 -7.11 3.93
CA LYS A 385 -24.66 -8.29 3.96
C LYS A 385 -23.20 -7.88 4.16
N PHE A 386 -22.43 -8.72 4.85
CA PHE A 386 -21.00 -8.58 4.97
C PHE A 386 -20.30 -8.51 3.60
N GLU A 387 -20.70 -9.37 2.67
CA GLU A 387 -20.18 -9.34 1.29
C GLU A 387 -20.42 -7.99 0.59
N GLU A 388 -21.55 -7.33 0.84
CA GLU A 388 -21.83 -6.02 0.27
C GLU A 388 -20.95 -4.92 0.85
N ILE A 389 -20.63 -5.00 2.15
CA ILE A 389 -19.66 -4.10 2.81
C ILE A 389 -18.29 -4.26 2.16
N LEU A 390 -17.82 -5.49 1.99
CA LEU A 390 -16.55 -5.79 1.33
C LEU A 390 -16.54 -5.28 -0.12
N ARG A 391 -17.59 -5.56 -0.89
CA ARG A 391 -17.68 -5.12 -2.29
C ARG A 391 -17.56 -3.60 -2.45
N LYS A 392 -18.01 -2.82 -1.47
CA LYS A 392 -17.99 -1.36 -1.54
C LYS A 392 -16.75 -0.73 -0.91
N PHE A 393 -16.23 -1.29 0.17
CA PHE A 393 -15.23 -0.64 1.01
C PHE A 393 -13.94 -1.43 1.21
N ALA A 394 -13.82 -2.67 0.69
CA ALA A 394 -12.58 -3.41 0.79
C ALA A 394 -11.39 -2.61 0.24
N CYS A 395 -10.29 -2.61 0.97
CA CYS A 395 -9.05 -1.90 0.66
C CYS A 395 -9.12 -0.35 0.67
N THR A 396 -10.28 0.25 0.94
CA THR A 396 -10.43 1.72 1.03
C THR A 396 -10.36 2.25 2.47
N THR A 397 -10.45 1.36 3.42
CA THR A 397 -10.33 1.59 4.87
C THR A 397 -9.93 0.28 5.54
N ILE A 398 -9.37 0.33 6.74
CA ILE A 398 -9.15 -0.87 7.55
C ILE A 398 -10.51 -1.27 8.16
N MET A 399 -10.79 -2.57 8.17
CA MET A 399 -12.03 -3.10 8.73
C MET A 399 -11.77 -3.79 10.08
N ASN A 400 -12.29 -3.20 11.15
CA ASN A 400 -12.40 -3.83 12.46
C ASN A 400 -13.70 -4.66 12.49
N ILE A 401 -13.58 -5.96 12.32
CA ILE A 401 -14.72 -6.85 12.15
C ILE A 401 -15.04 -7.54 13.49
N HIS A 402 -16.10 -7.10 14.14
CA HIS A 402 -16.58 -7.73 15.34
C HIS A 402 -17.39 -8.99 15.00
N VAL A 403 -16.75 -10.14 15.10
CA VAL A 403 -17.40 -11.44 14.88
C VAL A 403 -18.23 -11.80 16.09
N LYS A 404 -19.54 -11.68 15.96
CA LYS A 404 -20.49 -12.06 16.99
C LYS A 404 -20.71 -13.56 16.97
N ILE A 405 -20.80 -14.14 18.15
CA ILE A 405 -21.01 -15.58 18.33
C ILE A 405 -22.34 -15.83 19.04
N TRP A 406 -23.05 -16.85 18.60
CA TRP A 406 -24.19 -17.37 19.34
C TRP A 406 -23.69 -18.14 20.56
N ASP A 407 -24.37 -18.01 21.68
CA ASP A 407 -24.11 -18.85 22.88
C ASP A 407 -24.11 -20.33 22.48
N GLU A 408 -23.21 -21.12 23.05
CA GLU A 408 -23.04 -22.54 22.68
C GLU A 408 -24.35 -23.34 22.77
N GLU A 409 -25.20 -23.05 23.77
CA GLU A 409 -26.51 -23.69 23.96
C GLU A 409 -27.55 -23.24 22.92
N GLN A 410 -27.33 -22.14 22.24
CA GLN A 410 -28.29 -21.48 21.37
C GLN A 410 -27.88 -21.45 19.89
N ASN A 411 -26.70 -21.98 19.53
CA ASN A 411 -26.26 -22.04 18.15
C ASN A 411 -26.79 -23.32 17.47
N PRO A 412 -27.90 -23.25 16.68
CA PRO A 412 -28.49 -24.42 16.03
C PRO A 412 -27.61 -25.04 14.95
N ARG A 413 -26.50 -24.39 14.57
CA ARG A 413 -25.58 -24.81 13.50
C ARG A 413 -24.37 -25.53 14.03
N ARG A 414 -24.08 -25.41 15.30
CA ARG A 414 -22.91 -26.05 15.90
C ARG A 414 -23.20 -27.51 16.16
N GLN A 415 -22.65 -28.37 15.32
CA GLN A 415 -22.69 -29.83 15.47
C GLN A 415 -21.31 -30.32 15.94
N GLY A 416 -21.11 -30.43 17.25
CA GLY A 416 -19.92 -31.01 17.83
C GLY A 416 -18.69 -30.07 17.95
N PRO A 417 -17.47 -30.60 18.02
CA PRO A 417 -16.24 -29.86 18.30
C PRO A 417 -15.67 -29.08 17.08
N ALA A 418 -16.28 -29.19 15.90
CA ALA A 418 -15.82 -28.50 14.71
C ALA A 418 -15.98 -26.98 14.83
N PRO A 419 -15.12 -26.17 14.18
CA PRO A 419 -15.28 -24.71 14.09
C PRO A 419 -16.64 -24.31 13.52
N ASP A 420 -17.13 -23.11 13.89
CA ASP A 420 -18.38 -22.61 13.34
C ASP A 420 -18.23 -22.37 11.83
N PRO A 421 -19.11 -22.90 10.96
CA PRO A 421 -19.02 -22.73 9.52
C PRO A 421 -18.95 -21.28 9.02
N GLN A 422 -19.38 -20.32 9.84
CA GLN A 422 -19.26 -18.89 9.52
C GLN A 422 -17.80 -18.43 9.37
N TYR A 423 -16.84 -19.07 10.06
CA TYR A 423 -15.43 -18.65 10.01
C TYR A 423 -14.81 -18.92 8.64
N GLU A 424 -15.11 -20.07 8.05
CA GLU A 424 -14.68 -20.38 6.67
C GLU A 424 -15.27 -19.38 5.68
N LYS A 425 -16.57 -19.04 5.83
CA LYS A 425 -17.25 -18.07 4.97
C LYS A 425 -16.65 -16.66 5.12
N ILE A 426 -16.33 -16.23 6.36
CA ILE A 426 -15.65 -14.94 6.60
C ILE A 426 -14.30 -14.92 5.89
N ALA A 427 -13.45 -15.93 6.12
CA ALA A 427 -12.13 -16.02 5.52
C ALA A 427 -12.17 -16.07 3.99
N GLU A 428 -13.10 -16.84 3.41
CA GLU A 428 -13.31 -16.91 1.96
C GLU A 428 -13.68 -15.55 1.38
N LEU A 429 -14.64 -14.84 1.98
CA LEU A 429 -15.07 -13.52 1.53
C LEU A 429 -13.94 -12.49 1.62
N LEU A 430 -13.18 -12.47 2.71
CA LEU A 430 -12.03 -11.57 2.87
C LEU A 430 -11.00 -11.77 1.75
N ARG A 431 -10.65 -13.02 1.44
CA ARG A 431 -9.72 -13.33 0.35
C ARG A 431 -10.30 -13.01 -1.04
N ARG A 432 -11.58 -13.28 -1.26
CA ARG A 432 -12.27 -12.96 -2.53
C ARG A 432 -12.22 -11.47 -2.88
N TYR A 433 -12.23 -10.61 -1.86
CA TYR A 433 -12.22 -9.16 -2.02
C TYR A 433 -10.84 -8.52 -1.74
N ASP A 434 -9.76 -9.31 -1.67
CA ASP A 434 -8.38 -8.87 -1.34
C ASP A 434 -8.31 -8.06 -0.03
N CYS A 435 -9.18 -8.36 0.94
CA CYS A 435 -9.34 -7.59 2.17
C CYS A 435 -8.61 -8.19 3.38
N ASP A 436 -7.99 -9.36 3.23
CA ASP A 436 -7.25 -10.09 4.27
C ASP A 436 -6.11 -9.26 4.90
N HIS A 437 -5.50 -8.37 4.13
CA HIS A 437 -4.49 -7.41 4.62
C HIS A 437 -5.04 -6.05 5.05
N HIS A 438 -6.35 -5.83 4.93
CA HIS A 438 -7.02 -4.56 5.28
C HIS A 438 -8.08 -4.76 6.36
N CYS A 439 -7.94 -5.78 7.16
CA CYS A 439 -8.87 -6.06 8.25
C CYS A 439 -8.17 -6.70 9.45
N TYR A 440 -8.89 -6.73 10.53
CA TYR A 440 -8.64 -7.60 11.66
C TYR A 440 -9.98 -8.06 12.26
N THR A 441 -9.98 -9.24 12.87
CA THR A 441 -11.18 -9.76 13.53
C THR A 441 -11.10 -9.51 15.03
N MET A 442 -12.22 -9.08 15.59
CA MET A 442 -12.39 -8.87 17.04
C MET A 442 -13.49 -9.77 17.59
N THR A 443 -13.25 -10.36 18.72
CA THR A 443 -14.24 -11.13 19.49
C THR A 443 -13.85 -11.18 20.97
N SER A 444 -14.84 -11.44 21.85
CA SER A 444 -14.60 -11.66 23.28
C SER A 444 -14.22 -13.11 23.63
N SER A 445 -14.26 -14.04 22.67
CA SER A 445 -14.05 -15.47 22.89
C SER A 445 -12.66 -15.93 22.45
N ASP A 446 -11.84 -16.38 23.40
CA ASP A 446 -10.51 -16.95 23.10
C ASP A 446 -10.59 -18.23 22.28
N ARG A 447 -11.69 -18.98 22.42
CA ARG A 447 -11.95 -20.16 21.59
C ARG A 447 -12.17 -19.76 20.14
N CYS A 448 -13.01 -18.76 19.89
CA CYS A 448 -13.25 -18.23 18.55
C CYS A 448 -11.96 -17.74 17.89
N HIS A 449 -11.10 -17.04 18.64
CA HIS A 449 -9.79 -16.63 18.15
C HIS A 449 -8.91 -17.79 17.71
N ARG A 450 -8.87 -18.88 18.48
CA ARG A 450 -8.09 -20.07 18.13
C ARG A 450 -8.65 -20.76 16.89
N GLU A 451 -9.96 -21.03 16.88
CA GLU A 451 -10.64 -21.70 15.75
C GLU A 451 -10.51 -20.90 14.45
N PHE A 452 -10.68 -19.57 14.51
CA PHE A 452 -10.54 -18.72 13.32
C PHE A 452 -9.09 -18.64 12.84
N HIS A 453 -8.11 -18.62 13.75
CA HIS A 453 -6.69 -18.59 13.40
C HIS A 453 -6.22 -19.87 12.68
N GLU A 454 -6.81 -21.03 12.99
CA GLU A 454 -6.51 -22.27 12.25
C GLU A 454 -6.96 -22.18 10.79
N ILE A 455 -8.05 -21.42 10.50
CA ILE A 455 -8.62 -21.24 9.16
C ILE A 455 -7.91 -20.10 8.40
N ALA A 456 -7.58 -19.03 9.10
CA ALA A 456 -7.04 -17.79 8.53
C ALA A 456 -5.89 -17.23 9.39
N PRO A 457 -4.70 -17.89 9.41
CA PRO A 457 -3.58 -17.50 10.27
C PRO A 457 -2.98 -16.13 9.93
N ASP A 458 -3.21 -15.63 8.73
CA ASP A 458 -2.68 -14.34 8.25
C ASP A 458 -3.52 -13.13 8.68
N ILE A 459 -4.75 -13.37 9.18
CA ILE A 459 -5.64 -12.30 9.61
C ILE A 459 -5.31 -11.91 11.05
N VAL A 460 -5.06 -10.62 11.26
CA VAL A 460 -4.77 -10.02 12.57
C VAL A 460 -5.95 -10.25 13.55
N ARG A 461 -5.64 -10.59 14.78
CA ARG A 461 -6.63 -10.86 15.84
C ARG A 461 -6.62 -9.76 16.88
N CYS A 462 -7.80 -9.34 17.29
CA CYS A 462 -8.02 -8.35 18.33
C CYS A 462 -8.88 -8.93 19.46
N VAL A 463 -8.30 -9.08 20.65
CA VAL A 463 -9.04 -9.58 21.81
C VAL A 463 -10.01 -8.54 22.31
N GLY A 464 -11.32 -8.89 22.33
CA GLY A 464 -12.39 -8.07 22.89
C GLY A 464 -12.64 -8.34 24.38
N TRP A 465 -13.39 -7.43 25.01
CA TRP A 465 -13.77 -7.54 26.40
C TRP A 465 -14.74 -8.70 26.63
N ASP A 466 -14.44 -9.56 27.63
CA ASP A 466 -15.19 -10.76 27.98
C ASP A 466 -16.07 -10.58 29.23
N GLY A 467 -16.20 -9.37 29.75
CA GLY A 467 -16.93 -9.06 31.00
C GLY A 467 -16.03 -9.02 32.22
N ASN A 468 -14.77 -9.41 32.15
CA ASN A 468 -13.83 -9.33 33.27
C ASN A 468 -13.41 -7.87 33.52
N LYS A 469 -13.43 -7.45 34.78
CA LYS A 469 -13.13 -6.08 35.22
C LYS A 469 -11.68 -5.88 35.66
N ASP A 470 -10.87 -6.95 35.67
CA ASP A 470 -9.42 -6.82 35.93
C ASP A 470 -8.76 -6.10 34.75
N PRO A 471 -8.12 -4.94 34.95
CA PRO A 471 -7.43 -4.18 33.90
C PRO A 471 -6.42 -5.01 33.10
N LEU A 472 -5.79 -6.00 33.71
CA LEU A 472 -4.78 -6.85 33.07
C LEU A 472 -5.36 -8.11 32.40
N SER A 473 -6.68 -8.33 32.47
CA SER A 473 -7.30 -9.53 31.86
C SER A 473 -7.07 -9.60 30.37
N MET A 474 -7.42 -8.56 29.62
CA MET A 474 -7.27 -8.56 28.16
C MET A 474 -5.81 -8.66 27.69
N PRO A 475 -4.85 -7.89 28.22
CA PRO A 475 -3.44 -8.06 27.85
C PRO A 475 -2.92 -9.48 28.11
N ARG A 476 -3.27 -10.11 29.25
CA ARG A 476 -2.86 -11.48 29.54
C ARG A 476 -3.43 -12.48 28.54
N ARG A 477 -4.72 -12.36 28.24
CA ARG A 477 -5.40 -13.21 27.23
C ARG A 477 -4.74 -13.07 25.85
N ALA A 478 -4.44 -11.85 25.43
CA ALA A 478 -3.79 -11.61 24.15
C ALA A 478 -2.40 -12.25 24.08
N VAL A 479 -1.61 -12.17 25.14
CA VAL A 479 -0.31 -12.86 25.24
C VAL A 479 -0.49 -14.38 25.17
N GLU A 480 -1.47 -14.93 25.89
CA GLU A 480 -1.72 -16.39 25.95
C GLU A 480 -2.09 -16.98 24.59
N ILE A 481 -2.94 -16.28 23.82
CA ILE A 481 -3.37 -16.76 22.50
C ILE A 481 -2.50 -16.25 21.35
N GLY A 482 -1.51 -15.40 21.63
CA GLY A 482 -0.65 -14.79 20.60
C GLY A 482 -1.40 -13.81 19.70
N ALA A 483 -2.34 -13.03 20.22
CA ALA A 483 -3.06 -12.03 19.45
C ALA A 483 -2.26 -10.72 19.35
N GLU A 484 -2.42 -10.03 18.23
CA GLU A 484 -1.67 -8.84 17.87
C GLU A 484 -2.27 -7.54 18.42
N LYS A 485 -3.59 -7.58 18.78
CA LYS A 485 -4.33 -6.41 19.25
C LYS A 485 -5.23 -6.75 20.44
N ILE A 486 -5.57 -5.70 21.21
CA ILE A 486 -6.65 -5.73 22.22
C ILE A 486 -7.58 -4.55 21.99
N GLN A 487 -8.89 -4.72 22.27
CA GLN A 487 -9.88 -3.65 22.24
C GLN A 487 -10.37 -3.37 23.66
N LEU A 488 -9.70 -2.44 24.33
CA LEU A 488 -9.94 -2.07 25.72
C LEU A 488 -11.31 -1.42 25.90
N PHE A 489 -12.00 -1.82 26.96
CA PHE A 489 -13.28 -1.20 27.34
C PHE A 489 -13.04 -0.11 28.37
N LYS A 490 -13.34 1.10 28.02
CA LYS A 490 -13.04 2.34 28.75
C LYS A 490 -13.18 2.28 30.29
N PRO A 491 -14.24 1.73 30.87
CA PRO A 491 -14.39 1.71 32.35
C PRO A 491 -13.43 0.76 33.09
N TYR A 492 -12.75 -0.15 32.39
CA TYR A 492 -12.05 -1.28 33.01
C TYR A 492 -10.61 -1.46 32.49
N PHE A 493 -9.93 -0.37 32.14
CA PHE A 493 -8.50 -0.40 31.89
C PHE A 493 -7.82 0.84 32.47
N ASP A 494 -6.50 0.76 32.62
CA ASP A 494 -5.65 1.85 33.09
C ASP A 494 -4.28 1.79 32.38
N GLN A 495 -3.34 2.65 32.79
CA GLN A 495 -2.00 2.69 32.21
C GLN A 495 -1.30 1.32 32.25
N SER A 496 -1.52 0.53 33.32
CA SER A 496 -0.89 -0.80 33.45
C SER A 496 -1.33 -1.78 32.35
N SER A 497 -2.57 -1.65 31.86
CA SER A 497 -3.09 -2.44 30.73
C SER A 497 -2.31 -2.13 29.45
N VAL A 498 -2.11 -0.83 29.17
CA VAL A 498 -1.38 -0.33 27.99
C VAL A 498 0.09 -0.72 28.08
N ASP A 499 0.73 -0.51 29.22
CA ASP A 499 2.14 -0.83 29.46
C ASP A 499 2.42 -2.33 29.25
N MET A 500 1.55 -3.19 29.78
CA MET A 500 1.67 -4.64 29.60
C MET A 500 1.51 -5.04 28.13
N ALA A 501 0.54 -4.49 27.42
CA ALA A 501 0.32 -4.76 26.01
C ALA A 501 1.53 -4.32 25.17
N LYS A 502 2.02 -3.09 25.38
CA LYS A 502 3.18 -2.55 24.67
C LYS A 502 4.47 -3.33 24.93
N ALA A 503 4.69 -3.76 26.18
CA ALA A 503 5.84 -4.59 26.53
C ALA A 503 5.86 -5.95 25.80
N ASN A 504 4.71 -6.40 25.29
CA ASN A 504 4.56 -7.63 24.52
C ASN A 504 4.30 -7.37 23.00
N GLY A 505 4.48 -6.14 22.52
CA GLY A 505 4.29 -5.79 21.10
C GLY A 505 2.82 -5.80 20.65
N ILE A 506 1.86 -5.72 21.59
CA ILE A 506 0.42 -5.75 21.32
C ILE A 506 -0.10 -4.33 21.17
N LEU A 507 -0.87 -4.09 20.11
CA LEU A 507 -1.53 -2.82 19.82
C LEU A 507 -2.81 -2.66 20.64
N CYS A 508 -3.09 -1.43 21.08
CA CYS A 508 -4.20 -1.11 21.96
C CYS A 508 -5.26 -0.28 21.23
N ASN A 509 -6.43 -0.83 21.02
CA ASN A 509 -7.62 -0.09 20.65
C ASN A 509 -8.42 0.25 21.93
N VAL A 510 -9.18 1.35 21.91
CA VAL A 510 -10.15 1.67 22.95
C VAL A 510 -11.54 1.90 22.35
N PHE A 511 -12.57 1.33 22.95
CA PHE A 511 -13.95 1.63 22.62
C PHE A 511 -14.66 2.12 23.89
N TRP A 512 -15.38 3.22 23.85
CA TRP A 512 -15.37 4.26 22.82
C TRP A 512 -15.01 5.61 23.43
N ALA A 513 -14.53 6.55 22.63
CA ALA A 513 -14.30 7.91 23.07
C ALA A 513 -14.92 8.90 22.08
N ASP A 514 -16.04 9.52 22.45
CA ASP A 514 -16.72 10.55 21.65
C ASP A 514 -16.35 11.98 22.10
N ASP A 515 -15.73 12.09 23.27
CA ASP A 515 -15.17 13.36 23.74
C ASP A 515 -13.75 13.55 23.20
N PRO A 516 -13.47 14.69 22.52
CA PRO A 516 -12.17 14.96 21.94
C PRO A 516 -11.01 15.02 22.93
N ASP A 517 -11.22 15.58 24.13
CA ASP A 517 -10.16 15.72 25.13
C ASP A 517 -9.83 14.35 25.72
N GLU A 518 -10.83 13.52 25.96
CA GLU A 518 -10.66 12.14 26.40
C GLU A 518 -9.90 11.32 25.34
N ALA A 519 -10.26 11.45 24.07
CA ALA A 519 -9.58 10.76 22.96
C ALA A 519 -8.10 11.16 22.87
N CYS A 520 -7.78 12.46 22.98
CA CYS A 520 -6.41 12.94 23.04
C CYS A 520 -5.66 12.38 24.26
N GLY A 521 -6.30 12.32 25.42
CA GLY A 521 -5.73 11.71 26.63
C GLY A 521 -5.40 10.23 26.44
N PHE A 522 -6.23 9.46 25.74
CA PHE A 522 -5.93 8.06 25.42
C PHE A 522 -4.74 7.92 24.45
N ILE A 523 -4.63 8.80 23.45
CA ILE A 523 -3.44 8.84 22.59
C ILE A 523 -2.17 9.12 23.43
N ASP A 524 -2.27 10.02 24.42
CA ASP A 524 -1.16 10.33 25.32
C ASP A 524 -0.78 9.16 26.24
N MET A 525 -1.73 8.30 26.57
CA MET A 525 -1.50 7.03 27.29
C MET A 525 -0.81 5.97 26.43
N GLY A 526 -0.76 6.12 25.11
CA GLY A 526 -0.18 5.16 24.17
C GLY A 526 -1.21 4.26 23.48
N ILE A 527 -2.49 4.64 23.47
CA ILE A 527 -3.52 3.95 22.66
C ILE A 527 -3.25 4.17 21.17
N ASP A 528 -3.37 3.10 20.38
CA ASP A 528 -3.10 3.09 18.95
C ASP A 528 -4.33 3.44 18.11
N THR A 529 -5.51 2.95 18.51
CA THR A 529 -6.76 3.20 17.78
C THR A 529 -7.88 3.64 18.71
N ILE A 530 -8.52 4.76 18.38
CA ILE A 530 -9.70 5.27 19.08
C ILE A 530 -10.95 4.91 18.27
N LEU A 531 -11.85 4.14 18.85
CA LEU A 531 -13.20 3.92 18.31
C LEU A 531 -14.12 5.07 18.78
N THR A 532 -14.85 5.66 17.83
CA THR A 532 -15.78 6.76 18.15
C THR A 532 -17.05 6.71 17.31
N ASN A 533 -18.17 7.11 17.90
CA ASN A 533 -19.44 7.30 17.17
C ASN A 533 -19.45 8.62 16.38
N ASP A 534 -18.70 9.63 16.86
CA ASP A 534 -18.59 10.97 16.24
C ASP A 534 -17.24 11.17 15.55
N TYR A 535 -17.05 10.43 14.44
CA TYR A 535 -15.78 10.33 13.73
C TYR A 535 -15.13 11.69 13.46
N LEU A 536 -15.86 12.61 12.80
CA LEU A 536 -15.28 13.86 12.30
C LEU A 536 -14.77 14.77 13.43
N ARG A 537 -15.52 14.83 14.53
CA ARG A 537 -15.18 15.65 15.69
C ARG A 537 -13.92 15.15 16.38
N VAL A 538 -13.83 13.84 16.62
CA VAL A 538 -12.69 13.21 17.29
C VAL A 538 -11.47 13.21 16.39
N ALA A 539 -11.60 12.85 15.11
CA ALA A 539 -10.50 12.82 14.15
C ALA A 539 -9.84 14.21 13.98
N ASN A 540 -10.63 15.27 13.90
CA ASN A 540 -10.09 16.63 13.80
C ASN A 540 -9.33 17.06 15.06
N ALA A 541 -9.84 16.72 16.23
CA ALA A 541 -9.20 17.06 17.51
C ALA A 541 -7.86 16.30 17.68
N VAL A 542 -7.86 15.00 17.44
CA VAL A 542 -6.63 14.17 17.52
C VAL A 542 -5.59 14.65 16.49
N LYS A 543 -6.00 14.94 15.28
CA LYS A 543 -5.10 15.49 14.25
C LYS A 543 -4.49 16.85 14.65
N ALA A 544 -5.27 17.72 15.29
CA ALA A 544 -4.77 18.98 15.81
C ALA A 544 -3.80 18.78 16.99
N HIS A 545 -4.15 17.86 17.90
CA HIS A 545 -3.32 17.48 19.04
C HIS A 545 -1.94 16.97 18.61
N LEU A 546 -1.89 16.05 17.65
CA LEU A 546 -0.64 15.49 17.11
C LEU A 546 0.24 16.51 16.38
N LYS A 547 -0.35 17.53 15.75
CA LYS A 547 0.41 18.60 15.09
C LYS A 547 1.11 19.56 16.06
N ASN A 548 0.64 19.62 17.30
CA ASN A 548 1.16 20.52 18.33
C ASN A 548 2.21 19.85 19.23
N ARG A 549 2.50 18.58 18.98
CA ARG A 549 3.60 17.83 19.59
C ARG A 549 4.85 17.88 18.70
#